data_f6d604986e32ad7de802894219fbe61b
#
_entry.id   f6d604986e32ad7de802894219fbe61b
#
_cell.length_a   1.000
_cell.length_b   1.000
_cell.length_c   1.000
_cell.angle_alpha   90.00
_cell.angle_beta   90.00
_cell.angle_gamma   90.00
#
_symmetry.space_group_name_H-M   'P 1'
#
loop_
_entity.id
_entity.type
_entity.pdbx_description
1 polymer ?
#
loop_
_entity_poly.entity_id
_entity_poly.type
_entity_poly.pdbx_seq_one_letter_code
_entity_poly.pdbx_strand_id
1 'polypeptide(L)'
;MTERRKFIQKIAGLTAAFSTPSLIQQAWAADWEKVHQKAGGLTPQALATDEDYWSVIQQAYTVNPNMVNLNNGGVSPSPRVVQEAVERFNQLSNEAPSYYMWRILDQGREPVRYKLATLAGCSPNEI
;
A
#
# COMPACT_ATOMS: atom_id res chain seq x y z
N MET A 1 -35.09 20.29 18.39
CA MET A 1 -33.93 20.02 17.53
C MET A 1 -34.39 20.06 16.09
N THR A 2 -33.86 20.96 15.25
CA THR A 2 -34.28 21.12 13.87
C THR A 2 -33.86 19.91 13.02
N GLU A 3 -34.72 19.46 12.11
CA GLU A 3 -34.49 18.32 11.19
C GLU A 3 -33.15 18.42 10.44
N ARG A 4 -32.68 19.63 10.13
CA ARG A 4 -31.35 19.91 9.56
C ARG A 4 -30.20 19.37 10.46
N ARG A 5 -30.30 19.52 11.76
CA ARG A 5 -29.24 19.09 12.70
C ARG A 5 -29.18 17.57 12.78
N LYS A 6 -30.34 16.89 12.74
CA LYS A 6 -30.40 15.42 12.68
C LYS A 6 -29.86 14.87 11.36
N PHE A 7 -30.09 15.56 10.25
CA PHE A 7 -29.55 15.20 8.95
C PHE A 7 -28.02 15.33 8.90
N ILE A 8 -27.46 16.44 9.41
CA ILE A 8 -26.01 16.66 9.49
C ILE A 8 -25.36 15.62 10.41
N GLN A 9 -25.97 15.27 11.55
CA GLN A 9 -25.47 14.23 12.45
C GLN A 9 -25.49 12.84 11.80
N LYS A 10 -26.50 12.54 11.00
CA LYS A 10 -26.54 11.26 10.23
C LYS A 10 -25.44 11.19 9.16
N ILE A 11 -25.20 12.29 8.43
CA ILE A 11 -24.11 12.36 7.43
C ILE A 11 -22.75 12.28 8.13
N ALA A 12 -22.53 12.98 9.23
CA ALA A 12 -21.29 12.91 10.00
C ALA A 12 -21.02 11.49 10.54
N GLY A 13 -22.07 10.76 10.95
CA GLY A 13 -21.98 9.36 11.34
C GLY A 13 -21.63 8.42 10.18
N LEU A 14 -22.16 8.67 8.97
CA LEU A 14 -21.84 7.92 7.76
C LEU A 14 -20.38 8.17 7.33
N THR A 15 -19.93 9.42 7.29
CA THR A 15 -18.56 9.75 6.90
C THR A 15 -17.53 9.17 7.89
N ALA A 16 -17.84 9.12 9.19
CA ALA A 16 -16.98 8.45 10.18
C ALA A 16 -16.89 6.93 9.95
N ALA A 17 -17.97 6.29 9.49
CA ALA A 17 -17.97 4.86 9.16
C ALA A 17 -17.13 4.53 7.91
N PHE A 18 -17.02 5.45 6.96
CA PHE A 18 -16.17 5.29 5.76
C PHE A 18 -14.69 5.63 6.00
N SER A 19 -14.36 6.31 7.09
CA SER A 19 -12.98 6.68 7.45
C SER A 19 -12.29 5.66 8.37
N THR A 20 -13.00 4.65 8.86
CA THR A 20 -12.36 3.55 9.61
C THR A 20 -11.76 2.55 8.62
N PRO A 21 -10.50 2.11 8.82
CA PRO A 21 -9.93 1.01 8.06
C PRO A 21 -10.87 -0.19 8.13
N SER A 22 -11.09 -0.89 7.02
CA SER A 22 -11.90 -2.10 7.02
C SER A 22 -11.31 -3.12 8.00
N LEU A 23 -12.14 -3.98 8.60
CA LEU A 23 -11.66 -5.06 9.48
C LEU A 23 -10.62 -5.92 8.78
N ILE A 24 -10.73 -6.07 7.46
CA ILE A 24 -9.76 -6.76 6.61
C ILE A 24 -8.41 -6.03 6.62
N GLN A 25 -8.38 -4.71 6.47
CA GLN A 25 -7.14 -3.93 6.51
C GLN A 25 -6.48 -3.97 7.90
N GLN A 26 -7.27 -3.97 8.97
CA GLN A 26 -6.75 -4.10 10.34
C GLN A 26 -6.17 -5.49 10.59
N ALA A 27 -6.83 -6.55 10.13
CA ALA A 27 -6.31 -7.91 10.22
C ALA A 27 -4.99 -8.07 9.45
N TRP A 28 -4.91 -7.53 8.23
CA TRP A 28 -3.69 -7.50 7.43
C TRP A 28 -2.54 -6.76 8.11
N ALA A 29 -2.80 -5.60 8.71
CA ALA A 29 -1.79 -4.85 9.43
C ALA A 29 -1.25 -5.62 10.64
N ALA A 30 -2.12 -6.32 11.37
CA ALA A 30 -1.74 -7.15 12.51
C ALA A 30 -0.89 -8.36 12.10
N ASP A 31 -1.23 -9.01 10.97
CA ASP A 31 -0.45 -10.15 10.47
C ASP A 31 0.91 -9.69 9.91
N TRP A 32 0.96 -8.52 9.27
CA TRP A 32 2.21 -7.92 8.81
C TRP A 32 3.15 -7.57 9.97
N GLU A 33 2.62 -7.05 11.06
CA GLU A 33 3.41 -6.77 12.27
C GLU A 33 4.01 -8.04 12.87
N LYS A 34 3.25 -9.12 12.98
CA LYS A 34 3.75 -10.43 13.44
C LYS A 34 4.87 -10.96 12.55
N VAL A 35 4.71 -10.84 11.23
CA VAL A 35 5.72 -11.23 10.25
C VAL A 35 7.00 -10.42 10.40
N HIS A 36 6.89 -9.12 10.61
CA HIS A 36 8.03 -8.24 10.81
C HIS A 36 8.79 -8.55 12.10
N GLN A 37 8.08 -8.80 13.19
CA GLN A 37 8.66 -9.22 14.46
C GLN A 37 9.35 -10.59 14.33
N LYS A 38 8.74 -11.56 13.66
CA LYS A 38 9.31 -12.88 13.40
C LYS A 38 10.59 -12.77 12.56
N ALA A 39 10.57 -11.94 11.51
CA ALA A 39 11.74 -11.71 10.65
C ALA A 39 12.94 -11.12 11.40
N GLY A 40 12.68 -10.21 12.36
CA GLY A 40 13.73 -9.62 13.20
C GLY A 40 14.40 -10.58 14.17
N GLY A 41 13.77 -11.73 14.48
CA GLY A 41 14.27 -12.73 15.41
C GLY A 41 14.95 -13.94 14.76
N LEU A 42 14.90 -14.09 13.44
CA LEU A 42 15.41 -15.24 12.71
C LEU A 42 16.62 -14.87 11.85
N THR A 43 17.50 -15.88 11.62
CA THR A 43 18.55 -15.74 10.61
C THR A 43 17.94 -15.74 9.20
N PRO A 44 18.60 -15.14 8.19
CA PRO A 44 18.11 -15.18 6.80
C PRO A 44 17.85 -16.60 6.29
N GLN A 45 18.68 -17.56 6.69
CA GLN A 45 18.55 -18.96 6.30
C GLN A 45 17.30 -19.61 6.93
N ALA A 46 17.05 -19.36 8.21
CA ALA A 46 15.87 -19.85 8.89
C ALA A 46 14.58 -19.21 8.31
N LEU A 47 14.63 -17.92 7.99
CA LEU A 47 13.52 -17.21 7.39
C LEU A 47 13.20 -17.71 5.97
N ALA A 48 14.23 -18.07 5.19
CA ALA A 48 14.07 -18.57 3.82
C ALA A 48 13.25 -19.87 3.74
N THR A 49 13.22 -20.67 4.82
CA THR A 49 12.48 -21.94 4.89
C THR A 49 11.22 -21.87 5.76
N ASP A 50 10.84 -20.68 6.23
CA ASP A 50 9.67 -20.48 7.07
C ASP A 50 8.41 -20.29 6.24
N GLU A 51 7.63 -21.35 6.07
CA GLU A 51 6.40 -21.35 5.26
C GLU A 51 5.32 -20.39 5.80
N ASP A 52 5.22 -20.20 7.11
CA ASP A 52 4.26 -19.26 7.70
C ASP A 52 4.60 -17.82 7.31
N TYR A 53 5.89 -17.48 7.35
CA TYR A 53 6.38 -16.19 6.88
C TYR A 53 6.02 -15.96 5.40
N TRP A 54 6.35 -16.90 4.53
CA TRP A 54 6.11 -16.79 3.11
C TRP A 54 4.62 -16.81 2.74
N SER A 55 3.78 -17.52 3.49
CA SER A 55 2.34 -17.51 3.28
C SER A 55 1.73 -16.11 3.44
N VAL A 56 2.18 -15.34 4.43
CA VAL A 56 1.73 -13.95 4.63
C VAL A 56 2.25 -13.04 3.50
N ILE A 57 3.51 -13.23 3.08
CA ILE A 57 4.06 -12.50 1.92
C ILE A 57 3.23 -12.78 0.66
N GLN A 58 2.90 -14.03 0.36
CA GLN A 58 2.06 -14.40 -0.79
C GLN A 58 0.69 -13.71 -0.76
N GLN A 59 0.07 -13.64 0.41
CA GLN A 59 -1.21 -12.96 0.58
C GLN A 59 -1.14 -11.44 0.34
N ALA A 60 0.03 -10.81 0.43
CA ALA A 60 0.22 -9.40 0.08
C ALA A 60 0.05 -9.12 -1.43
N TYR A 61 -0.02 -10.13 -2.27
CA TYR A 61 -0.18 -10.02 -3.72
C TYR A 61 -1.55 -10.54 -4.18
N THR A 62 -2.07 -9.99 -5.27
CA THR A 62 -3.35 -10.40 -5.88
C THR A 62 -3.12 -11.36 -7.06
N VAL A 63 -2.22 -12.31 -6.89
CA VAL A 63 -1.93 -13.31 -7.94
C VAL A 63 -2.98 -14.41 -7.98
N ASN A 64 -3.17 -15.01 -9.17
CA ASN A 64 -4.07 -16.16 -9.32
C ASN A 64 -3.48 -17.39 -8.62
N PRO A 65 -4.16 -18.00 -7.63
CA PRO A 65 -3.64 -19.13 -6.88
C PRO A 65 -3.45 -20.41 -7.72
N ASN A 66 -4.09 -20.48 -8.88
CA ASN A 66 -4.00 -21.63 -9.79
C ASN A 66 -2.89 -21.48 -10.85
N MET A 67 -2.11 -20.39 -10.80
CA MET A 67 -1.07 -20.11 -11.78
C MET A 67 0.27 -19.87 -11.07
N VAL A 68 1.26 -20.66 -11.41
CA VAL A 68 2.64 -20.46 -10.95
C VAL A 68 3.36 -19.55 -11.93
N ASN A 69 3.65 -18.32 -11.53
CA ASN A 69 4.44 -17.40 -12.34
C ASN A 69 5.94 -17.61 -12.08
N LEU A 70 6.63 -18.20 -13.03
CA LEU A 70 8.07 -18.47 -12.95
C LEU A 70 8.94 -17.38 -13.61
N ASN A 71 8.33 -16.39 -14.25
CA ASN A 71 9.06 -15.32 -14.94
C ASN A 71 8.61 -13.93 -14.47
N ASN A 72 9.30 -13.40 -13.49
CA ASN A 72 9.09 -12.05 -12.96
C ASN A 72 10.14 -11.04 -13.51
N GLY A 73 11.01 -11.43 -14.43
CA GLY A 73 12.09 -10.59 -14.95
C GLY A 73 11.61 -9.44 -15.83
N GLY A 74 10.60 -9.68 -16.67
CA GLY A 74 10.04 -8.65 -17.56
C GLY A 74 8.89 -7.87 -16.91
N VAL A 75 8.00 -8.57 -16.21
CA VAL A 75 6.87 -8.03 -15.48
C VAL A 75 6.65 -8.80 -14.18
N SER A 76 6.39 -8.08 -13.11
CA SER A 76 6.18 -8.62 -11.79
C SER A 76 4.85 -8.12 -11.20
N PRO A 77 4.08 -8.94 -10.48
CA PRO A 77 2.86 -8.47 -9.83
C PRO A 77 3.21 -7.42 -8.77
N SER A 78 2.40 -6.37 -8.71
CA SER A 78 2.54 -5.36 -7.66
C SER A 78 1.84 -5.82 -6.38
N PRO A 79 2.39 -5.55 -5.20
CA PRO A 79 1.70 -5.77 -3.94
C PRO A 79 0.36 -5.03 -3.88
N ARG A 80 -0.61 -5.57 -3.14
CA ARG A 80 -1.94 -4.97 -2.97
C ARG A 80 -1.87 -3.51 -2.50
N VAL A 81 -1.02 -3.21 -1.52
CA VAL A 81 -0.83 -1.86 -0.99
C VAL A 81 -0.40 -0.86 -2.06
N VAL A 82 0.40 -1.30 -3.04
CA VAL A 82 0.83 -0.47 -4.18
C VAL A 82 -0.34 -0.25 -5.14
N GLN A 83 -1.12 -1.29 -5.46
CA GLN A 83 -2.31 -1.19 -6.31
C GLN A 83 -3.34 -0.20 -5.72
N GLU A 84 -3.64 -0.33 -4.43
CA GLU A 84 -4.55 0.56 -3.71
C GLU A 84 -4.04 2.01 -3.65
N ALA A 85 -2.73 2.20 -3.52
CA ALA A 85 -2.13 3.53 -3.57
C ALA A 85 -2.28 4.17 -4.96
N VAL A 86 -2.03 3.42 -6.04
CA VAL A 86 -2.19 3.89 -7.42
C VAL A 86 -3.65 4.29 -7.67
N GLU A 87 -4.60 3.44 -7.28
CA GLU A 87 -6.03 3.74 -7.44
C GLU A 87 -6.42 5.03 -6.69
N ARG A 88 -6.02 5.15 -5.42
CA ARG A 88 -6.29 6.35 -4.61
C ARG A 88 -5.71 7.62 -5.22
N PHE A 89 -4.48 7.59 -5.70
CA PHE A 89 -3.86 8.76 -6.31
C PHE A 89 -4.43 9.09 -7.69
N ASN A 90 -4.91 8.09 -8.43
CA ASN A 90 -5.67 8.31 -9.66
C ASN A 90 -7.00 9.03 -9.37
N GLN A 91 -7.74 8.60 -8.37
CA GLN A 91 -8.99 9.24 -7.93
C GLN A 91 -8.73 10.69 -7.52
N LEU A 92 -7.74 10.92 -6.65
CA LEU A 92 -7.34 12.26 -6.20
C LEU A 92 -6.96 13.17 -7.38
N SER A 93 -6.20 12.65 -8.35
CA SER A 93 -5.80 13.41 -9.54
C SER A 93 -7.01 13.85 -10.39
N ASN A 94 -8.06 13.05 -10.43
CA ASN A 94 -9.27 13.36 -11.19
C ASN A 94 -10.19 14.40 -10.51
N GLU A 95 -10.07 14.62 -9.21
CA GLU A 95 -10.85 15.63 -8.49
C GLU A 95 -10.49 17.07 -8.93
N ALA A 96 -9.20 17.36 -9.15
CA ALA A 96 -8.71 18.64 -9.66
C ALA A 96 -7.34 18.43 -10.36
N PRO A 97 -7.31 17.97 -11.62
CA PRO A 97 -6.10 17.45 -12.27
C PRO A 97 -4.91 18.40 -12.22
N SER A 98 -5.08 19.66 -12.68
CA SER A 98 -3.97 20.65 -12.69
C SER A 98 -3.43 20.96 -11.30
N TYR A 99 -4.31 20.99 -10.31
CA TYR A 99 -3.93 21.33 -8.95
C TYR A 99 -3.23 20.15 -8.26
N TYR A 100 -3.86 18.97 -8.25
CA TYR A 100 -3.32 17.80 -7.54
C TYR A 100 -2.08 17.25 -8.23
N MET A 101 -2.06 17.12 -9.54
CA MET A 101 -0.91 16.55 -10.25
C MET A 101 0.33 17.43 -10.12
N TRP A 102 0.22 18.73 -10.37
CA TRP A 102 1.40 19.60 -10.47
C TRP A 102 1.79 20.26 -9.16
N ARG A 103 0.83 20.57 -8.28
CA ARG A 103 1.12 21.28 -7.03
C ARG A 103 1.28 20.36 -5.82
N ILE A 104 0.70 19.19 -5.84
CA ILE A 104 0.69 18.26 -4.69
C ILE A 104 1.52 17.01 -5.01
N LEU A 105 1.14 16.24 -6.03
CA LEU A 105 1.75 14.94 -6.30
C LEU A 105 3.16 15.06 -6.88
N ASP A 106 3.42 16.07 -7.71
CA ASP A 106 4.74 16.27 -8.30
C ASP A 106 5.83 16.54 -7.25
N GLN A 107 5.46 17.15 -6.11
CA GLN A 107 6.38 17.34 -4.98
C GLN A 107 6.83 16.02 -4.34
N GLY A 108 6.03 14.96 -4.45
CA GLY A 108 6.36 13.63 -3.95
C GLY A 108 7.40 12.88 -4.80
N ARG A 109 7.67 13.33 -6.01
CA ARG A 109 8.59 12.64 -6.95
C ARG A 109 10.03 12.64 -6.44
N GLU A 110 10.52 13.77 -5.99
CA GLU A 110 11.90 13.91 -5.54
C GLU A 110 12.27 13.00 -4.37
N PRO A 111 11.49 12.91 -3.27
CA PRO A 111 11.77 11.96 -2.20
C PRO A 111 11.81 10.50 -2.67
N VAL A 112 10.96 10.12 -3.64
CA VAL A 112 10.97 8.77 -4.22
C VAL A 112 12.25 8.54 -5.03
N ARG A 113 12.66 9.51 -5.85
CA ARG A 113 13.91 9.46 -6.62
C ARG A 113 15.12 9.25 -5.72
N TYR A 114 15.23 9.99 -4.62
CA TYR A 114 16.31 9.81 -3.63
C TYR A 114 16.31 8.41 -3.01
N LYS A 115 15.14 7.87 -2.66
CA LYS A 115 15.04 6.51 -2.11
C LYS A 115 15.46 5.45 -3.12
N LEU A 116 15.06 5.60 -4.39
CA LEU A 116 15.45 4.69 -5.46
C LEU A 116 16.95 4.74 -5.71
N ALA A 117 17.55 5.93 -5.75
CA ALA A 117 18.99 6.10 -5.89
C ALA A 117 19.77 5.43 -4.76
N THR A 118 19.31 5.60 -3.52
CA THR A 118 19.90 4.92 -2.36
C THR A 118 19.82 3.40 -2.49
N LEU A 119 18.68 2.87 -2.93
CA LEU A 119 18.49 1.44 -3.15
C LEU A 119 19.38 0.90 -4.29
N ALA A 120 19.52 1.67 -5.37
CA ALA A 120 20.33 1.31 -6.53
C ALA A 120 21.85 1.55 -6.31
N GLY A 121 22.24 2.28 -5.28
CA GLY A 121 23.63 2.63 -5.00
C GLY A 121 24.21 3.65 -5.96
N CYS A 122 23.38 4.56 -6.51
CA CYS A 122 23.78 5.58 -7.47
C CYS A 122 23.37 7.00 -7.04
N SER A 123 23.75 8.01 -7.82
CA SER A 123 23.33 9.38 -7.58
C SER A 123 21.85 9.60 -7.95
N PRO A 124 21.09 10.41 -7.20
CA PRO A 124 19.73 10.80 -7.59
C PRO A 124 19.61 11.45 -8.97
N ASN A 125 20.70 12.02 -9.48
CA ASN A 125 20.75 12.64 -10.81
C ASN A 125 20.91 11.63 -11.97
N GLU A 126 21.09 10.35 -11.66
CA GLU A 126 21.24 9.27 -12.62
C GLU A 126 19.94 8.48 -12.83
N ILE A 127 18.86 8.86 -12.09
CA ILE A 127 17.52 8.24 -12.16
C ILE A 127 16.48 9.23 -12.70
#